data_7c1d1b5c676396e07ef5591ba8d58a16
#
_entry.id   7c1d1b5c676396e07ef5591ba8d58a16
#
_cell.length_a   1.000
_cell.length_b   1.000
_cell.length_c   1.000
_cell.angle_alpha   90.00
_cell.angle_beta   90.00
_cell.angle_gamma   90.00
#
_symmetry.space_group_name_H-M   'P 1'
#
loop_
_entity.id
_entity.type
_entity.pdbx_description
1 polymer ?
#
loop_
_entity_poly.entity_id
_entity_poly.type
_entity_poly.pdbx_seq_one_letter_code
_entity_poly.pdbx_strand_id
1 'polypeptide(L)'
;MSAKLTEPNFATLLQRFFTERLIHQKNASPRTVSSYRDTFRLFLQFAQQRLRKPPTKIELTDIDTTLVSAFLDHLEVDRHNTIRSRNARFAALRSFLQYAGLMAPTALGTIRGVMAMPMKRFERRLVGYLSREEIKALLNAPDLATWFGQRDRVMLATLYNTGARVSELISMTVGDVVLDRSSSIRIHGKGRKERSVPLWRTTANQIRLWGYVRIKAPAIARSSQIVPAVR
;
A
#
# COMPACT_ATOMS: atom_id res chain seq x y z
N MET A 1 -37.22 -31.87 -8.79
CA MET A 1 -37.01 -30.54 -9.44
C MET A 1 -35.74 -29.93 -8.87
N SER A 2 -34.61 -30.08 -9.58
CA SER A 2 -33.35 -29.42 -9.16
C SER A 2 -33.46 -27.94 -9.43
N ALA A 3 -33.46 -27.14 -8.37
CA ALA A 3 -33.31 -25.70 -8.48
C ALA A 3 -31.97 -25.42 -9.21
N LYS A 4 -32.06 -24.88 -10.43
CA LYS A 4 -30.89 -24.34 -11.14
C LYS A 4 -30.31 -23.25 -10.22
N LEU A 5 -29.24 -23.55 -9.51
CA LEU A 5 -28.43 -22.54 -8.82
C LEU A 5 -27.97 -21.55 -9.88
N THR A 6 -28.63 -20.41 -9.97
CA THR A 6 -28.26 -19.33 -10.90
C THR A 6 -26.90 -18.84 -10.49
N GLU A 7 -25.92 -18.99 -11.37
CA GLU A 7 -24.56 -18.46 -11.10
C GLU A 7 -24.64 -16.97 -10.82
N PRO A 8 -23.91 -16.47 -9.82
CA PRO A 8 -23.91 -15.05 -9.49
C PRO A 8 -23.29 -14.25 -10.64
N ASN A 9 -23.90 -13.14 -11.00
CA ASN A 9 -23.39 -12.26 -12.04
C ASN A 9 -22.06 -11.60 -11.63
N PHE A 10 -21.35 -11.02 -12.60
CA PHE A 10 -20.05 -10.38 -12.39
C PHE A 10 -20.08 -9.32 -11.27
N ALA A 11 -21.08 -8.46 -11.22
CA ALA A 11 -21.20 -7.40 -10.22
C ALA A 11 -21.30 -7.98 -8.80
N THR A 12 -22.14 -9.00 -8.62
CA THR A 12 -22.29 -9.71 -7.34
C THR A 12 -21.00 -10.40 -6.92
N LEU A 13 -20.31 -11.05 -7.86
CA LEU A 13 -19.01 -11.69 -7.59
C LEU A 13 -17.95 -10.67 -7.20
N LEU A 14 -17.91 -9.53 -7.87
CA LEU A 14 -16.96 -8.46 -7.55
C LEU A 14 -17.23 -7.89 -6.15
N GLN A 15 -18.49 -7.65 -5.79
CA GLN A 15 -18.86 -7.19 -4.46
C GLN A 15 -18.45 -8.21 -3.39
N ARG A 16 -18.78 -9.49 -3.56
CA ARG A 16 -18.38 -10.56 -2.64
C ARG A 16 -16.86 -10.71 -2.54
N PHE A 17 -16.14 -10.55 -3.63
CA PHE A 17 -14.68 -10.57 -3.60
C PHE A 17 -14.12 -9.50 -2.68
N PHE A 18 -14.65 -8.28 -2.70
CA PHE A 18 -14.19 -7.23 -1.81
C PHE A 18 -14.60 -7.46 -0.36
N THR A 19 -15.86 -7.80 -0.10
CA THR A 19 -16.41 -7.96 1.25
C THR A 19 -15.99 -9.28 1.90
N GLU A 20 -16.25 -10.39 1.24
CA GLU A 20 -16.01 -11.71 1.81
C GLU A 20 -14.53 -12.14 1.66
N ARG A 21 -14.00 -12.10 0.41
CA ARG A 21 -12.67 -12.65 0.15
C ARG A 21 -11.55 -11.77 0.66
N LEU A 22 -11.55 -10.48 0.33
CA LEU A 22 -10.46 -9.58 0.73
C LEU A 22 -10.55 -9.17 2.20
N ILE A 23 -11.72 -8.72 2.67
CA ILE A 23 -11.89 -8.19 4.02
C ILE A 23 -12.01 -9.34 5.03
N HIS A 24 -13.02 -10.21 4.92
CA HIS A 24 -13.27 -11.23 5.93
C HIS A 24 -12.26 -12.39 5.89
N GLN A 25 -12.03 -13.01 4.73
CA GLN A 25 -11.20 -14.21 4.66
C GLN A 25 -9.69 -13.89 4.66
N LYS A 26 -9.24 -12.88 3.87
CA LYS A 26 -7.81 -12.54 3.74
C LYS A 26 -7.35 -11.48 4.73
N ASN A 27 -8.27 -10.81 5.44
CA ASN A 27 -7.95 -9.67 6.33
C ASN A 27 -6.97 -8.68 5.64
N ALA A 28 -7.26 -8.36 4.38
CA ALA A 28 -6.42 -7.51 3.56
C ALA A 28 -6.35 -6.09 4.15
N SER A 29 -5.17 -5.47 4.09
CA SER A 29 -5.02 -4.11 4.60
C SER A 29 -5.90 -3.12 3.82
N PRO A 30 -6.37 -2.01 4.45
CA PRO A 30 -7.15 -0.97 3.76
C PRO A 30 -6.46 -0.45 2.50
N ARG A 31 -5.14 -0.34 2.51
CA ARG A 31 -4.33 0.07 1.34
C ARG A 31 -4.42 -0.96 0.21
N THR A 32 -4.41 -2.26 0.53
CA THR A 32 -4.57 -3.32 -0.48
C THR A 32 -5.97 -3.27 -1.10
N VAL A 33 -7.00 -3.13 -0.26
CA VAL A 33 -8.39 -2.99 -0.73
C VAL A 33 -8.56 -1.76 -1.63
N SER A 34 -7.99 -0.61 -1.25
CA SER A 34 -8.01 0.61 -2.05
C SER A 34 -7.31 0.43 -3.40
N SER A 35 -6.10 -0.16 -3.41
CA SER A 35 -5.36 -0.44 -4.65
C SER A 35 -6.12 -1.36 -5.61
N TYR A 36 -6.81 -2.37 -5.08
CA TYR A 36 -7.65 -3.26 -5.88
C TYR A 36 -8.87 -2.51 -6.41
N ARG A 37 -9.55 -1.71 -5.58
CA ARG A 37 -10.68 -0.85 -5.99
C ARG A 37 -10.29 0.07 -7.15
N ASP A 38 -9.15 0.73 -7.05
CA ASP A 38 -8.65 1.60 -8.13
C ASP A 38 -8.38 0.82 -9.41
N THR A 39 -7.86 -0.39 -9.30
CA THR A 39 -7.64 -1.26 -10.46
C THR A 39 -8.96 -1.61 -11.14
N PHE A 40 -9.97 -2.03 -10.37
CA PHE A 40 -11.28 -2.40 -10.94
C PHE A 40 -12.02 -1.20 -11.50
N ARG A 41 -11.91 -0.01 -10.88
CA ARG A 41 -12.46 1.22 -11.43
C ARG A 41 -11.89 1.51 -12.82
N LEU A 42 -10.57 1.46 -12.96
CA LEU A 42 -9.90 1.68 -14.25
C LEU A 42 -10.26 0.61 -15.28
N PHE A 43 -10.28 -0.67 -14.86
CA PHE A 43 -10.64 -1.77 -15.74
C PHE A 43 -12.07 -1.66 -16.25
N LEU A 44 -13.04 -1.35 -15.39
CA LEU A 44 -14.43 -1.20 -15.76
C LEU A 44 -14.68 -0.02 -16.69
N GLN A 45 -14.00 1.11 -16.47
CA GLN A 45 -14.04 2.26 -17.38
C GLN A 45 -13.50 1.89 -18.77
N PHE A 46 -12.37 1.19 -18.83
CA PHE A 46 -11.79 0.71 -20.08
C PHE A 46 -12.70 -0.29 -20.79
N ALA A 47 -13.20 -1.31 -20.04
CA ALA A 47 -14.08 -2.34 -20.57
C ALA A 47 -15.39 -1.75 -21.13
N GLN A 48 -15.98 -0.77 -20.44
CA GLN A 48 -17.18 -0.06 -20.91
C GLN A 48 -16.95 0.59 -22.28
N GLN A 49 -15.83 1.27 -22.46
CA GLN A 49 -15.49 1.91 -23.73
C GLN A 49 -15.21 0.89 -24.82
N ARG A 50 -14.44 -0.15 -24.50
CA ARG A 50 -13.99 -1.16 -25.45
C ARG A 50 -15.13 -2.08 -25.93
N LEU A 51 -16.00 -2.51 -25.00
CA LEU A 51 -17.11 -3.41 -25.29
C LEU A 51 -18.40 -2.68 -25.67
N ARG A 52 -18.45 -1.36 -25.46
CA ARG A 52 -19.67 -0.53 -25.62
C ARG A 52 -20.85 -1.06 -24.79
N LYS A 53 -20.53 -1.67 -23.63
CA LYS A 53 -21.50 -2.19 -22.66
C LYS A 53 -21.36 -1.42 -21.34
N PRO A 54 -22.47 -1.05 -20.66
CA PRO A 54 -22.37 -0.46 -19.32
C PRO A 54 -21.80 -1.49 -18.34
N PRO A 55 -21.08 -1.06 -17.28
CA PRO A 55 -20.45 -1.97 -16.31
C PRO A 55 -21.40 -3.01 -15.70
N THR A 56 -22.68 -2.67 -15.58
CA THR A 56 -23.73 -3.55 -15.04
C THR A 56 -24.10 -4.73 -15.97
N LYS A 57 -23.75 -4.63 -17.26
CA LYS A 57 -23.99 -5.67 -18.27
C LYS A 57 -22.73 -6.43 -18.68
N ILE A 58 -21.59 -6.15 -18.05
CA ILE A 58 -20.34 -6.90 -18.27
C ILE A 58 -20.49 -8.26 -17.58
N GLU A 59 -20.15 -9.32 -18.31
CA GLU A 59 -20.18 -10.69 -17.85
C GLU A 59 -18.75 -11.21 -17.63
N LEU A 60 -18.60 -12.31 -16.88
CA LEU A 60 -17.27 -12.93 -16.68
C LEU A 60 -16.67 -13.43 -17.99
N THR A 61 -17.52 -13.86 -18.93
CA THR A 61 -17.14 -14.34 -20.26
C THR A 61 -16.60 -13.23 -21.16
N ASP A 62 -16.98 -11.97 -20.90
CA ASP A 62 -16.41 -10.80 -21.59
C ASP A 62 -14.96 -10.52 -21.17
N ILE A 63 -14.53 -11.01 -19.99
CA ILE A 63 -13.20 -10.74 -19.44
C ILE A 63 -12.20 -11.80 -19.94
N ASP A 64 -12.02 -11.81 -21.23
CA ASP A 64 -11.13 -12.73 -21.92
C ASP A 64 -9.67 -12.20 -22.00
N THR A 65 -8.80 -13.00 -22.61
CA THR A 65 -7.41 -12.65 -22.84
C THR A 65 -7.26 -11.43 -23.71
N THR A 66 -8.15 -11.21 -24.67
CA THR A 66 -8.12 -10.09 -25.60
C THR A 66 -8.42 -8.78 -24.89
N LEU A 67 -9.49 -8.74 -24.09
CA LEU A 67 -9.84 -7.56 -23.31
C LEU A 67 -8.79 -7.23 -22.26
N VAL A 68 -8.31 -8.26 -21.54
CA VAL A 68 -7.28 -8.05 -20.50
C VAL A 68 -5.96 -7.59 -21.11
N SER A 69 -5.52 -8.18 -22.24
CA SER A 69 -4.30 -7.72 -22.93
C SER A 69 -4.42 -6.25 -23.35
N ALA A 70 -5.52 -5.90 -24.03
CA ALA A 70 -5.77 -4.53 -24.44
C ALA A 70 -5.79 -3.54 -23.26
N PHE A 71 -6.37 -3.94 -22.12
CA PHE A 71 -6.32 -3.12 -20.91
C PHE A 71 -4.90 -2.93 -20.40
N LEU A 72 -4.09 -3.98 -20.40
CA LEU A 72 -2.72 -3.91 -19.95
C LEU A 72 -1.84 -3.04 -20.86
N ASP A 73 -2.10 -3.06 -22.19
CA ASP A 73 -1.45 -2.19 -23.17
C ASP A 73 -1.89 -0.74 -22.99
N HIS A 74 -3.18 -0.49 -22.76
CA HIS A 74 -3.71 0.83 -22.42
C HIS A 74 -3.03 1.41 -21.16
N LEU A 75 -2.79 0.59 -20.14
CA LEU A 75 -2.07 1.05 -18.95
C LEU A 75 -0.63 1.51 -19.25
N GLU A 76 0.07 0.84 -20.16
CA GLU A 76 1.45 1.17 -20.51
C GLU A 76 1.52 2.32 -21.51
N VAL A 77 0.76 2.25 -22.60
CA VAL A 77 0.85 3.20 -23.74
C VAL A 77 0.11 4.50 -23.41
N ASP A 78 -1.18 4.41 -23.08
CA ASP A 78 -2.02 5.63 -22.95
C ASP A 78 -1.86 6.28 -21.59
N ARG A 79 -1.62 5.48 -20.53
CA ARG A 79 -1.51 5.97 -19.15
C ARG A 79 -0.06 6.06 -18.65
N HIS A 80 0.91 5.69 -19.45
CA HIS A 80 2.35 5.76 -19.13
C HIS A 80 2.71 5.08 -17.79
N ASN A 81 2.02 3.98 -17.45
CA ASN A 81 2.31 3.24 -16.25
C ASN A 81 3.60 2.43 -16.40
N THR A 82 4.36 2.34 -15.32
CA THR A 82 5.51 1.43 -15.28
C THR A 82 5.05 -0.02 -15.37
N ILE A 83 5.92 -0.91 -15.87
CA ILE A 83 5.67 -2.37 -15.92
C ILE A 83 5.32 -2.91 -14.52
N ARG A 84 5.94 -2.40 -13.47
CA ARG A 84 5.62 -2.76 -12.09
C ARG A 84 4.17 -2.43 -11.71
N SER A 85 3.70 -1.23 -12.06
CA SER A 85 2.32 -0.79 -11.80
C SER A 85 1.31 -1.58 -12.63
N ARG A 86 1.62 -1.83 -13.91
CA ARG A 86 0.84 -2.69 -14.81
C ARG A 86 0.69 -4.09 -14.21
N ASN A 87 1.78 -4.71 -13.79
CA ASN A 87 1.77 -6.06 -13.21
C ASN A 87 1.01 -6.11 -11.88
N ALA A 88 1.09 -5.08 -11.04
CA ALA A 88 0.33 -5.01 -9.80
C ALA A 88 -1.19 -4.97 -10.06
N ARG A 89 -1.64 -4.23 -11.09
CA ARG A 89 -3.04 -4.21 -11.49
C ARG A 89 -3.47 -5.56 -12.10
N PHE A 90 -2.63 -6.16 -12.93
CA PHE A 90 -2.90 -7.50 -13.45
C PHE A 90 -3.00 -8.54 -12.33
N ALA A 91 -2.18 -8.48 -11.29
CA ALA A 91 -2.27 -9.36 -10.13
C ALA A 91 -3.62 -9.20 -9.38
N ALA A 92 -4.16 -7.98 -9.31
CA ALA A 92 -5.48 -7.74 -8.73
C ALA A 92 -6.61 -8.41 -9.56
N LEU A 93 -6.57 -8.27 -10.90
CA LEU A 93 -7.50 -8.96 -11.79
C LEU A 93 -7.40 -10.48 -11.66
N ARG A 94 -6.19 -11.03 -11.67
CA ARG A 94 -5.97 -12.48 -11.50
C ARG A 94 -6.50 -12.97 -10.14
N SER A 95 -6.31 -12.22 -9.07
CA SER A 95 -6.82 -12.58 -7.74
C SER A 95 -8.34 -12.65 -7.69
N PHE A 96 -9.01 -11.76 -8.40
CA PHE A 96 -10.47 -11.81 -8.57
C PHE A 96 -10.91 -12.97 -9.44
N LEU A 97 -10.29 -13.14 -10.61
CA LEU A 97 -10.67 -14.23 -11.55
C LEU A 97 -10.47 -15.61 -10.92
N GLN A 98 -9.41 -15.79 -10.13
CA GLN A 98 -9.21 -17.02 -9.35
C GLN A 98 -10.36 -17.26 -8.36
N TYR A 99 -10.85 -16.22 -7.69
CA TYR A 99 -12.01 -16.31 -6.81
C TYR A 99 -13.29 -16.60 -7.60
N ALA A 100 -13.51 -15.88 -8.70
CA ALA A 100 -14.69 -16.03 -9.54
C ALA A 100 -14.78 -17.44 -10.16
N GLY A 101 -13.67 -18.04 -10.55
CA GLY A 101 -13.62 -19.39 -11.10
C GLY A 101 -14.07 -20.50 -10.14
N LEU A 102 -14.04 -20.24 -8.82
CA LEU A 102 -14.60 -21.14 -7.82
C LEU A 102 -16.12 -21.05 -7.72
N MET A 103 -16.70 -19.92 -8.14
CA MET A 103 -18.12 -19.60 -7.97
C MET A 103 -18.92 -19.65 -9.27
N ALA A 104 -18.23 -19.59 -10.42
CA ALA A 104 -18.84 -19.58 -11.76
C ALA A 104 -18.10 -20.55 -12.70
N PRO A 105 -18.39 -21.86 -12.61
CA PRO A 105 -17.74 -22.89 -13.42
C PRO A 105 -17.91 -22.69 -14.94
N THR A 106 -18.99 -22.07 -15.39
CA THR A 106 -19.26 -21.81 -16.82
C THR A 106 -18.22 -20.88 -17.44
N ALA A 107 -17.61 -19.97 -16.67
CA ALA A 107 -16.57 -19.04 -17.14
C ALA A 107 -15.14 -19.59 -17.02
N LEU A 108 -14.94 -20.83 -16.55
CA LEU A 108 -13.61 -21.40 -16.28
C LEU A 108 -12.67 -21.38 -17.49
N GLY A 109 -13.18 -21.62 -18.71
CA GLY A 109 -12.38 -21.57 -19.94
C GLY A 109 -11.73 -20.20 -20.15
N THR A 110 -12.54 -19.15 -20.11
CA THR A 110 -12.11 -17.76 -20.23
C THR A 110 -11.12 -17.37 -19.12
N ILE A 111 -11.46 -17.74 -17.88
CA ILE A 111 -10.60 -17.45 -16.71
C ILE A 111 -9.23 -18.14 -16.84
N ARG A 112 -9.19 -19.40 -17.24
CA ARG A 112 -7.92 -20.13 -17.45
C ARG A 112 -7.04 -19.45 -18.49
N GLY A 113 -7.62 -18.97 -19.59
CA GLY A 113 -6.89 -18.20 -20.60
C GLY A 113 -6.18 -16.98 -19.99
N VAL A 114 -6.90 -16.15 -19.24
CA VAL A 114 -6.32 -14.99 -18.56
C VAL A 114 -5.31 -15.39 -17.51
N MET A 115 -5.55 -16.44 -16.75
CA MET A 115 -4.62 -16.94 -15.73
C MET A 115 -3.30 -17.45 -16.32
N ALA A 116 -3.31 -17.94 -17.57
CA ALA A 116 -2.14 -18.40 -18.29
C ALA A 116 -1.27 -17.24 -18.83
N MET A 117 -1.80 -16.00 -18.93
CA MET A 117 -1.03 -14.84 -19.39
C MET A 117 0.15 -14.55 -18.47
N PRO A 118 1.37 -14.36 -19.00
CA PRO A 118 2.55 -14.11 -18.18
C PRO A 118 2.57 -12.69 -17.62
N MET A 119 3.21 -12.52 -16.48
CA MET A 119 3.64 -11.22 -15.98
C MET A 119 4.81 -10.70 -16.83
N LYS A 120 4.81 -9.42 -17.18
CA LYS A 120 5.90 -8.80 -17.92
C LYS A 120 7.15 -8.68 -17.02
N ARG A 121 8.29 -9.13 -17.50
CA ARG A 121 9.56 -8.99 -16.78
C ARG A 121 9.97 -7.52 -16.73
N PHE A 122 10.59 -7.11 -15.64
CA PHE A 122 11.16 -5.77 -15.50
C PHE A 122 12.42 -5.83 -14.64
N GLU A 123 13.36 -4.98 -14.96
CA GLU A 123 14.58 -4.84 -14.19
C GLU A 123 14.30 -4.13 -12.86
N ARG A 124 14.85 -4.67 -11.81
CA ARG A 124 14.87 -3.97 -10.50
C ARG A 124 16.14 -3.12 -10.48
N ARG A 125 15.97 -1.80 -10.55
CA ARG A 125 17.10 -0.91 -10.30
C ARG A 125 17.62 -1.16 -8.90
N LEU A 126 18.93 -1.30 -8.78
CA LEU A 126 19.58 -1.32 -7.47
C LEU A 126 19.32 0.04 -6.81
N VAL A 127 18.85 0.00 -5.57
CA VAL A 127 18.70 1.21 -4.77
C VAL A 127 20.09 1.59 -4.28
N GLY A 128 20.55 2.79 -4.62
CA GLY A 128 21.78 3.34 -4.09
C GLY A 128 21.68 3.51 -2.57
N TYR A 129 22.80 3.53 -1.91
CA TYR A 129 22.92 3.83 -0.49
C TYR A 129 23.72 5.12 -0.30
N LEU A 130 23.40 5.86 0.75
CA LEU A 130 24.10 7.07 1.10
C LEU A 130 25.42 6.74 1.83
N SER A 131 26.47 7.48 1.51
CA SER A 131 27.73 7.45 2.28
C SER A 131 27.51 8.01 3.69
N ARG A 132 28.48 7.82 4.56
CA ARG A 132 28.43 8.39 5.92
C ARG A 132 28.43 9.92 5.91
N GLU A 133 29.15 10.52 4.98
CA GLU A 133 29.24 11.96 4.77
C GLU A 133 27.90 12.53 4.31
N GLU A 134 27.25 11.89 3.35
CA GLU A 134 25.92 12.27 2.85
C GLU A 134 24.85 12.13 3.95
N ILE A 135 24.91 11.05 4.75
CA ILE A 135 24.00 10.89 5.90
C ILE A 135 24.23 12.01 6.94
N LYS A 136 25.49 12.36 7.26
CA LYS A 136 25.78 13.47 8.18
C LYS A 136 25.24 14.79 7.64
N ALA A 137 25.45 15.06 6.35
CA ALA A 137 24.94 16.26 5.70
C ALA A 137 23.40 16.31 5.77
N LEU A 138 22.72 15.19 5.45
CA LEU A 138 21.27 15.07 5.52
C LEU A 138 20.74 15.31 6.95
N LEU A 139 21.38 14.70 7.95
CA LEU A 139 21.02 14.89 9.35
C LEU A 139 21.22 16.34 9.81
N ASN A 140 22.19 17.08 9.29
CA ASN A 140 22.50 18.45 9.67
C ASN A 140 21.74 19.51 8.84
N ALA A 141 21.05 19.11 7.77
CA ALA A 141 20.34 20.03 6.89
C ALA A 141 19.15 20.77 7.54
N PRO A 142 18.37 20.16 8.49
CA PRO A 142 17.24 20.85 9.08
C PRO A 142 17.67 22.05 9.93
N ASP A 143 17.01 23.21 9.74
CA ASP A 143 17.21 24.41 10.55
C ASP A 143 16.61 24.25 11.95
N LEU A 144 17.47 24.05 12.95
CA LEU A 144 17.08 23.83 14.34
C LEU A 144 16.48 25.05 15.04
N ALA A 145 16.55 26.24 14.44
CA ALA A 145 15.89 27.44 14.96
C ALA A 145 14.36 27.36 14.74
N THR A 146 13.91 26.53 13.80
CA THR A 146 12.49 26.35 13.48
C THR A 146 11.90 25.09 14.13
N TRP A 147 10.62 25.14 14.45
CA TRP A 147 9.88 23.97 14.96
C TRP A 147 9.91 22.80 13.95
N PHE A 148 9.72 23.10 12.65
CA PHE A 148 9.78 22.08 11.59
C PHE A 148 11.16 21.45 11.46
N GLY A 149 12.24 22.24 11.53
CA GLY A 149 13.58 21.72 11.46
C GLY A 149 13.95 20.84 12.65
N GLN A 150 13.52 21.18 13.87
CA GLN A 150 13.70 20.34 15.05
C GLN A 150 12.95 18.99 14.88
N ARG A 151 11.71 19.03 14.40
CA ARG A 151 10.93 17.82 14.06
C ARG A 151 11.67 16.95 13.05
N ASP A 152 12.08 17.55 11.93
CA ASP A 152 12.69 16.84 10.82
C ASP A 152 14.03 16.22 11.21
N ARG A 153 14.81 16.89 12.04
CA ARG A 153 16.03 16.35 12.63
C ARG A 153 15.78 15.09 13.43
N VAL A 154 14.77 15.10 14.31
CA VAL A 154 14.40 13.91 15.12
C VAL A 154 13.89 12.79 14.24
N MET A 155 13.07 13.10 13.22
CA MET A 155 12.59 12.11 12.26
C MET A 155 13.75 11.42 11.53
N LEU A 156 14.65 12.20 10.94
CA LEU A 156 15.80 11.69 10.19
C LEU A 156 16.72 10.84 11.09
N ALA A 157 17.02 11.32 12.31
CA ALA A 157 17.83 10.59 13.26
C ALA A 157 17.17 9.25 13.67
N THR A 158 15.85 9.25 13.89
CA THR A 158 15.11 8.04 14.23
C THR A 158 15.09 7.06 13.06
N LEU A 159 14.85 7.52 11.82
CA LEU A 159 14.92 6.68 10.63
C LEU A 159 16.30 6.04 10.47
N TYR A 160 17.36 6.82 10.62
CA TYR A 160 18.73 6.34 10.49
C TYR A 160 19.12 5.33 11.57
N ASN A 161 18.74 5.58 12.83
CA ASN A 161 19.03 4.67 13.93
C ASN A 161 18.28 3.35 13.79
N THR A 162 16.99 3.39 13.38
CA THR A 162 16.08 2.23 13.53
C THR A 162 15.83 1.48 12.23
N GLY A 163 16.13 2.06 11.08
CA GLY A 163 15.73 1.54 9.78
C GLY A 163 14.20 1.43 9.60
N ALA A 164 13.44 2.26 10.33
CA ALA A 164 12.00 2.29 10.22
C ALA A 164 11.56 2.78 8.83
N ARG A 165 10.42 2.28 8.36
CA ARG A 165 9.78 2.87 7.17
C ARG A 165 9.15 4.21 7.54
N VAL A 166 9.05 5.12 6.57
CA VAL A 166 8.39 6.42 6.81
C VAL A 166 6.98 6.24 7.38
N SER A 167 6.20 5.28 6.86
CA SER A 167 4.86 4.98 7.36
C SER A 167 4.85 4.43 8.79
N GLU A 168 5.87 3.68 9.20
CA GLU A 168 6.04 3.21 10.57
C GLU A 168 6.37 4.37 11.50
N LEU A 169 7.28 5.26 11.07
CA LEU A 169 7.68 6.43 11.86
C LEU A 169 6.51 7.39 12.10
N ILE A 170 5.75 7.77 11.07
CA ILE A 170 4.63 8.71 11.21
C ILE A 170 3.44 8.15 12.01
N SER A 171 3.32 6.81 12.12
CA SER A 171 2.29 6.17 12.95
C SER A 171 2.73 5.96 14.40
N MET A 172 3.98 6.23 14.73
CA MET A 172 4.54 6.03 16.06
C MET A 172 3.89 6.96 17.08
N THR A 173 3.61 6.43 18.27
CA THR A 173 3.04 7.17 19.39
C THR A 173 4.07 7.35 20.49
N VAL A 174 3.79 8.23 21.44
CA VAL A 174 4.64 8.42 22.65
C VAL A 174 4.76 7.12 23.45
N GLY A 175 3.71 6.30 23.47
CA GLY A 175 3.70 5.00 24.16
C GLY A 175 4.61 3.94 23.53
N ASP A 176 5.07 4.17 22.31
CA ASP A 176 6.00 3.25 21.62
C ASP A 176 7.47 3.53 21.96
N VAL A 177 7.75 4.62 22.71
CA VAL A 177 9.11 5.05 23.03
C VAL A 177 9.41 4.91 24.50
N VAL A 178 10.45 4.19 24.82
CA VAL A 178 11.01 4.05 26.16
C VAL A 178 12.32 4.85 26.23
N LEU A 179 12.41 5.83 27.13
CA LEU A 179 13.56 6.75 27.27
C LEU A 179 14.22 6.62 28.65
N ASP A 180 14.41 5.39 29.10
CA ASP A 180 15.14 5.07 30.33
C ASP A 180 16.62 4.73 30.07
N ARG A 181 17.24 3.95 30.98
CA ARG A 181 18.63 3.46 30.83
C ARG A 181 18.81 2.58 29.60
N SER A 182 17.75 1.84 29.18
CA SER A 182 17.73 0.98 28.00
C SER A 182 16.79 1.54 26.93
N SER A 183 17.06 2.79 26.54
CA SER A 183 16.18 3.49 25.57
C SER A 183 15.92 2.66 24.32
N SER A 184 14.64 2.48 23.98
CA SER A 184 14.21 1.68 22.83
C SER A 184 12.93 2.24 22.22
N ILE A 185 12.65 1.79 21.00
CA ILE A 185 11.43 2.15 20.27
C ILE A 185 10.74 0.87 19.76
N ARG A 186 9.42 0.78 19.97
CA ARG A 186 8.59 -0.28 19.42
C ARG A 186 8.06 0.17 18.06
N ILE A 187 8.28 -0.65 17.04
CA ILE A 187 7.90 -0.36 15.66
C ILE A 187 6.86 -1.38 15.20
N HIS A 188 5.68 -0.88 14.78
CA HIS A 188 4.59 -1.67 14.25
C HIS A 188 4.72 -1.78 12.73
N GLY A 189 5.10 -2.97 12.25
CA GLY A 189 5.37 -3.23 10.85
C GLY A 189 4.20 -3.83 10.07
N LYS A 190 4.43 -4.13 8.81
CA LYS A 190 3.44 -4.80 7.94
C LYS A 190 3.07 -6.18 8.49
N GLY A 191 1.77 -6.49 8.49
CA GLY A 191 1.25 -7.79 8.90
C GLY A 191 1.19 -7.97 10.43
N ARG A 192 1.03 -6.87 11.19
CA ARG A 192 0.97 -6.85 12.66
C ARG A 192 2.24 -7.36 13.32
N LYS A 193 3.37 -7.34 12.62
CA LYS A 193 4.67 -7.67 13.19
C LYS A 193 5.19 -6.48 13.96
N GLU A 194 5.67 -6.73 15.16
CA GLU A 194 6.30 -5.72 16.02
C GLU A 194 7.77 -6.04 16.18
N ARG A 195 8.58 -5.00 16.31
CA ARG A 195 9.99 -5.12 16.69
C ARG A 195 10.37 -3.99 17.63
N SER A 196 11.18 -4.29 18.62
CA SER A 196 11.82 -3.29 19.49
C SER A 196 13.23 -3.03 18.98
N VAL A 197 13.58 -1.77 18.83
CA VAL A 197 14.92 -1.37 18.35
C VAL A 197 15.56 -0.47 19.40
N PRO A 198 16.78 -0.80 19.87
CA PRO A 198 17.49 0.05 20.81
C PRO A 198 17.84 1.39 20.16
N LEU A 199 17.72 2.46 20.95
CA LEU A 199 18.07 3.81 20.51
C LEU A 199 19.50 4.15 20.90
N TRP A 200 20.23 4.75 19.98
CA TRP A 200 21.48 5.40 20.31
C TRP A 200 21.23 6.55 21.29
N ARG A 201 22.17 6.77 22.18
CA ARG A 201 22.08 7.83 23.19
C ARG A 201 21.78 9.21 22.60
N THR A 202 22.38 9.51 21.44
CA THR A 202 22.14 10.76 20.70
C THR A 202 20.72 10.88 20.22
N THR A 203 20.16 9.81 19.62
CA THR A 203 18.77 9.76 19.12
C THR A 203 17.77 9.84 20.28
N ALA A 204 17.99 9.09 21.36
CA ALA A 204 17.15 9.15 22.56
C ALA A 204 17.09 10.57 23.17
N ASN A 205 18.24 11.25 23.24
CA ASN A 205 18.29 12.64 23.72
C ASN A 205 17.54 13.60 22.81
N GLN A 206 17.66 13.46 21.48
CA GLN A 206 16.91 14.28 20.53
C GLN A 206 15.39 14.07 20.66
N ILE A 207 14.95 12.83 20.81
CA ILE A 207 13.52 12.52 21.02
C ILE A 207 13.04 13.13 22.34
N ARG A 208 13.83 13.06 23.42
CA ARG A 208 13.50 13.66 24.72
C ARG A 208 13.34 15.16 24.61
N LEU A 209 14.30 15.85 24.00
CA LEU A 209 14.24 17.30 23.77
C LEU A 209 13.03 17.68 22.91
N TRP A 210 12.77 16.96 21.85
CA TRP A 210 11.58 17.15 21.02
C TRP A 210 10.28 16.98 21.80
N GLY A 211 10.22 16.02 22.73
CA GLY A 211 9.09 15.83 23.65
C GLY A 211 8.78 17.10 24.46
N TYR A 212 9.79 17.76 25.00
CA TYR A 212 9.64 19.03 25.72
C TYR A 212 9.17 20.16 24.81
N VAL A 213 9.70 20.27 23.60
CA VAL A 213 9.30 21.30 22.62
C VAL A 213 7.83 21.13 22.23
N ARG A 214 7.39 19.90 22.01
CA ARG A 214 5.99 19.59 21.70
C ARG A 214 5.01 19.98 22.81
N ILE A 215 5.37 19.75 24.07
CA ILE A 215 4.50 20.09 25.20
C ILE A 215 4.27 21.60 25.28
N LYS A 216 5.26 22.39 24.90
CA LYS A 216 5.19 23.86 24.88
C LYS A 216 4.55 24.43 23.60
N ALA A 217 4.34 23.61 22.57
CA ALA A 217 3.73 24.05 21.31
C ALA A 217 2.22 24.29 21.44
N PRO A 218 1.61 25.11 20.57
CA PRO A 218 0.15 25.32 20.51
C PRO A 218 -0.63 24.03 20.36
N ALA A 219 -1.89 24.01 20.80
CA ALA A 219 -2.74 22.80 20.87
C ALA A 219 -2.84 21.99 19.56
N ILE A 220 -2.69 22.65 18.41
CA ILE A 220 -2.72 22.02 17.07
C ILE A 220 -1.54 21.02 16.87
N ALA A 221 -0.43 21.20 17.57
CA ALA A 221 0.76 20.33 17.47
C ALA A 221 0.76 19.18 18.47
N ARG A 222 -0.23 19.04 19.34
CA ARG A 222 -0.29 18.04 20.43
C ARG A 222 -1.02 16.77 20.01
N SER A 223 -0.64 16.14 18.90
CA SER A 223 -1.16 14.79 18.58
C SER A 223 -0.47 13.72 19.47
N SER A 224 -1.12 12.58 19.70
CA SER A 224 -0.52 11.42 20.37
C SER A 224 0.66 10.82 19.59
N GLN A 225 0.80 11.17 18.32
CA GLN A 225 1.91 10.75 17.46
C GLN A 225 3.18 11.50 17.80
N ILE A 226 4.34 10.83 17.75
CA ILE A 226 5.66 11.45 17.96
C ILE A 226 5.91 12.53 16.89
N VAL A 227 5.42 12.26 15.68
CA VAL A 227 5.53 13.17 14.54
C VAL A 227 4.12 13.47 14.04
N PRO A 228 3.59 14.69 14.27
CA PRO A 228 2.31 15.07 13.71
C PRO A 228 2.39 15.08 12.18
N ALA A 229 1.39 14.46 11.55
CA ALA A 229 1.24 14.53 10.11
C ALA A 229 1.03 15.99 9.69
N VAL A 230 1.75 16.44 8.67
CA VAL A 230 1.45 17.69 7.98
C VAL A 230 0.16 17.46 7.21
N ARG A 231 -0.89 18.22 7.52
CA ARG A 231 -2.09 18.29 6.69
C ARG A 231 -1.86 19.20 5.50
#